data_e71114b17f54900b7cc358272d9e9bad
#
_entry.id   e71114b17f54900b7cc358272d9e9bad
#
_cell.length_a   1.000
_cell.length_b   1.000
_cell.length_c   1.000
_cell.angle_alpha   90.00
_cell.angle_beta   90.00
_cell.angle_gamma   90.00
#
_symmetry.space_group_name_H-M   'P 1'
#
loop_
_entity.id
_entity.type
_entity.pdbx_description
1 polymer ?
#
loop_
_entity_poly.entity_id
_entity_poly.type
_entity_poly.pdbx_seq_one_letter_code
_entity_poly.pdbx_strand_id
1 'polypeptide(L)'
;YLFRSGGGFDAVDQSDALPGDVDTVRFVGDVLPDQVLATRENGALLLTIEDTGDAIVLPDWFNQQDVRVSRVAFSDGTVWTSQALALSPVVIAGTTATDYLEGTSGSDFLRGRAGDDYLMAGTGNDIYLFGRGDGNDRIDQWDAADGDMDTIRFSANIAPSEIVATIEWGDLRMTVSDIGDSVTLGEWFYQADQRIDRIEFFDGTVWDNAALELLVAHTSGTDAD
;
A
#
# COMPACT_ATOMS: atom_id res chain seq x y z
N TYR A 1 -11.49 -13.63 18.26
CA TYR A 1 -10.45 -14.12 17.35
C TYR A 1 -9.10 -13.56 17.77
N LEU A 2 -8.06 -14.41 17.87
CA LEU A 2 -6.70 -14.01 18.24
C LEU A 2 -5.78 -14.18 17.04
N PHE A 3 -5.03 -13.14 16.71
CA PHE A 3 -4.11 -13.13 15.56
C PHE A 3 -2.74 -12.56 15.97
N ARG A 4 -1.67 -13.08 15.35
CA ARG A 4 -0.29 -12.64 15.60
C ARG A 4 0.54 -12.68 14.34
N SER A 5 1.65 -12.00 14.32
CA SER A 5 2.67 -12.11 13.28
C SER A 5 3.14 -13.56 13.14
N GLY A 6 3.33 -14.02 11.91
CA GLY A 6 3.64 -15.41 11.55
C GLY A 6 2.40 -16.32 11.49
N GLY A 7 1.19 -15.74 11.56
CA GLY A 7 -0.07 -16.48 11.43
C GLY A 7 -0.43 -16.85 10.00
N GLY A 8 0.15 -16.16 9.01
CA GLY A 8 -0.16 -16.32 7.61
C GLY A 8 -1.47 -15.63 7.22
N PHE A 9 -2.22 -16.26 6.34
CA PHE A 9 -3.49 -15.72 5.82
C PHE A 9 -4.67 -16.47 6.44
N ASP A 10 -5.48 -15.79 7.23
CA ASP A 10 -6.65 -16.34 7.91
C ASP A 10 -7.95 -15.67 7.45
N ALA A 11 -9.02 -16.45 7.33
CA ALA A 11 -10.36 -15.93 7.11
C ALA A 11 -11.22 -16.15 8.36
N VAL A 12 -11.92 -15.11 8.80
CA VAL A 12 -12.83 -15.17 9.94
C VAL A 12 -14.25 -15.37 9.42
N ASP A 13 -14.82 -16.54 9.66
CA ASP A 13 -16.22 -16.80 9.40
C ASP A 13 -17.13 -16.13 10.45
N GLN A 14 -18.05 -15.31 10.02
CA GLN A 14 -19.02 -14.58 10.84
C GLN A 14 -20.46 -15.03 10.57
N SER A 15 -20.64 -16.16 9.89
CA SER A 15 -21.96 -16.63 9.46
C SER A 15 -22.90 -17.01 10.62
N ASP A 16 -22.39 -17.25 11.82
CA ASP A 16 -23.13 -17.58 13.02
C ASP A 16 -23.28 -16.41 14.03
N ALA A 17 -22.75 -15.23 13.69
CA ALA A 17 -22.89 -14.05 14.54
C ALA A 17 -24.34 -13.59 14.62
N LEU A 18 -24.78 -13.18 15.80
CA LEU A 18 -26.13 -12.66 16.04
C LEU A 18 -26.12 -11.14 16.14
N PRO A 19 -27.22 -10.46 15.76
CA PRO A 19 -27.32 -9.03 15.95
C PRO A 19 -27.12 -8.63 17.42
N GLY A 20 -26.14 -7.74 17.65
CA GLY A 20 -25.79 -7.26 18.98
C GLY A 20 -24.63 -8.01 19.66
N ASP A 21 -24.11 -9.05 19.06
CA ASP A 21 -22.87 -9.67 19.51
C ASP A 21 -21.68 -8.70 19.36
N VAL A 22 -20.74 -8.80 20.28
CA VAL A 22 -19.52 -7.99 20.28
C VAL A 22 -18.32 -8.88 19.94
N ASP A 23 -18.13 -9.10 18.66
CA ASP A 23 -16.98 -9.83 18.17
C ASP A 23 -15.73 -8.94 18.11
N THR A 24 -14.63 -9.50 18.50
CA THR A 24 -13.34 -8.79 18.53
C THR A 24 -12.26 -9.61 17.83
N VAL A 25 -11.61 -9.00 16.85
CA VAL A 25 -10.28 -9.42 16.38
C VAL A 25 -9.26 -8.80 17.32
N ARG A 26 -8.38 -9.60 17.89
CA ARG A 26 -7.32 -9.12 18.77
C ARG A 26 -5.96 -9.51 18.20
N PHE A 27 -5.17 -8.50 17.88
CA PHE A 27 -3.75 -8.69 17.63
C PHE A 27 -3.03 -8.91 18.96
N VAL A 28 -2.27 -9.98 19.05
CA VAL A 28 -1.49 -10.36 20.23
C VAL A 28 0.01 -10.38 19.92
N GLY A 29 0.85 -10.26 20.95
CA GLY A 29 2.29 -10.11 20.75
C GLY A 29 2.65 -8.65 20.49
N ASP A 30 3.61 -8.42 19.60
CA ASP A 30 4.20 -7.10 19.35
C ASP A 30 3.59 -6.37 18.15
N VAL A 31 2.41 -6.80 17.68
CA VAL A 31 1.72 -6.14 16.56
C VAL A 31 1.05 -4.86 17.06
N LEU A 32 1.48 -3.73 16.52
CA LEU A 32 0.98 -2.39 16.83
C LEU A 32 0.03 -1.87 15.74
N PRO A 33 -0.82 -0.88 16.05
CA PRO A 33 -1.79 -0.34 15.09
C PRO A 33 -1.16 0.22 13.82
N ASP A 34 -0.01 0.87 13.92
CA ASP A 34 0.74 1.46 12.82
C ASP A 34 1.39 0.44 11.87
N GLN A 35 1.44 -0.83 12.29
CA GLN A 35 1.91 -1.95 11.47
C GLN A 35 0.77 -2.66 10.73
N VAL A 36 -0.49 -2.28 10.96
CA VAL A 36 -1.64 -2.95 10.36
C VAL A 36 -2.38 -2.02 9.42
N LEU A 37 -2.39 -2.39 8.16
CA LEU A 37 -3.19 -1.73 7.14
C LEU A 37 -4.58 -2.36 7.10
N ALA A 38 -5.62 -1.54 7.31
CA ALA A 38 -7.01 -1.94 7.17
C ALA A 38 -7.54 -1.47 5.81
N THR A 39 -7.97 -2.39 4.97
CA THR A 39 -8.40 -2.09 3.60
C THR A 39 -9.71 -2.77 3.25
N ARG A 40 -10.40 -2.25 2.24
CA ARG A 40 -11.61 -2.83 1.68
C ARG A 40 -11.30 -3.47 0.34
N GLU A 41 -11.53 -4.78 0.24
CA GLU A 41 -11.31 -5.53 -0.99
C GLU A 41 -12.54 -6.40 -1.29
N ASN A 42 -13.19 -6.21 -2.44
CA ASN A 42 -14.35 -7.01 -2.88
C ASN A 42 -15.48 -7.16 -1.82
N GLY A 43 -15.68 -6.13 -1.00
CA GLY A 43 -16.71 -6.15 0.08
C GLY A 43 -16.21 -6.79 1.38
N ALA A 44 -15.03 -7.37 1.43
CA ALA A 44 -14.37 -7.83 2.64
C ALA A 44 -13.58 -6.70 3.31
N LEU A 45 -13.39 -6.79 4.62
CA LEU A 45 -12.37 -6.04 5.35
C LEU A 45 -11.12 -6.90 5.44
N LEU A 46 -10.00 -6.38 4.96
CA LEU A 46 -8.69 -7.00 5.05
C LEU A 46 -7.83 -6.24 6.06
N LEU A 47 -7.24 -6.94 7.00
CA LEU A 47 -6.29 -6.41 7.99
C LEU A 47 -4.93 -7.06 7.72
N THR A 48 -4.01 -6.33 7.13
CA THR A 48 -2.68 -6.84 6.74
C THR A 48 -1.61 -6.29 7.68
N ILE A 49 -0.77 -7.17 8.24
CA ILE A 49 0.47 -6.77 8.91
C ILE A 49 1.50 -6.47 7.83
N GLU A 50 1.88 -5.19 7.67
CA GLU A 50 2.64 -4.72 6.50
C GLU A 50 4.06 -5.30 6.41
N ASP A 51 4.70 -5.59 7.56
CA ASP A 51 6.08 -6.10 7.61
C ASP A 51 6.20 -7.59 7.28
N THR A 52 5.14 -8.38 7.49
CA THR A 52 5.14 -9.83 7.22
C THR A 52 4.24 -10.26 6.08
N GLY A 53 3.29 -9.41 5.69
CA GLY A 53 2.24 -9.74 4.75
C GLY A 53 1.16 -10.69 5.30
N ASP A 54 1.24 -11.05 6.60
CA ASP A 54 0.18 -11.82 7.25
C ASP A 54 -1.13 -11.04 7.25
N ALA A 55 -2.24 -11.71 7.01
CA ALA A 55 -3.51 -11.02 6.90
C ALA A 55 -4.71 -11.79 7.48
N ILE A 56 -5.66 -11.02 8.00
CA ILE A 56 -6.98 -11.51 8.35
C ILE A 56 -7.99 -10.97 7.34
N VAL A 57 -8.77 -11.85 6.74
CA VAL A 57 -9.92 -11.49 5.91
C VAL A 57 -11.20 -11.65 6.71
N LEU A 58 -12.03 -10.63 6.68
CA LEU A 58 -13.39 -10.61 7.19
C LEU A 58 -14.35 -10.53 5.99
N PRO A 59 -14.76 -11.67 5.42
CA PRO A 59 -15.58 -11.70 4.21
C PRO A 59 -16.91 -10.95 4.43
N ASP A 60 -17.42 -10.31 3.37
CA ASP A 60 -18.69 -9.61 3.38
C ASP A 60 -18.87 -8.54 4.49
N TRP A 61 -17.80 -8.13 5.16
CA TRP A 61 -17.86 -7.21 6.29
C TRP A 61 -18.55 -5.88 5.95
N PHE A 62 -18.38 -5.38 4.72
CA PHE A 62 -19.05 -4.17 4.24
C PHE A 62 -20.48 -4.40 3.76
N ASN A 63 -20.86 -5.66 3.49
CA ASN A 63 -22.18 -6.02 2.96
C ASN A 63 -23.18 -6.41 4.07
N GLN A 64 -22.70 -6.84 5.24
CA GLN A 64 -23.50 -7.35 6.35
C GLN A 64 -23.25 -6.54 7.64
N GLN A 65 -23.95 -5.42 7.78
CA GLN A 65 -23.70 -4.48 8.88
C GLN A 65 -24.03 -5.02 10.28
N ASP A 66 -24.99 -5.93 10.38
CA ASP A 66 -25.55 -6.37 11.67
C ASP A 66 -24.78 -7.54 12.33
N VAL A 67 -23.90 -8.20 11.58
CA VAL A 67 -23.20 -9.43 12.02
C VAL A 67 -21.66 -9.35 11.85
N ARG A 68 -21.14 -8.16 11.76
CA ARG A 68 -19.70 -7.96 11.54
C ARG A 68 -18.92 -7.84 12.84
N VAL A 69 -17.63 -8.19 12.77
CA VAL A 69 -16.67 -7.91 13.87
C VAL A 69 -16.84 -6.46 14.32
N SER A 70 -17.08 -6.27 15.59
CA SER A 70 -17.41 -4.96 16.18
C SER A 70 -16.19 -4.09 16.40
N ARG A 71 -15.02 -4.72 16.60
CA ARG A 71 -13.77 -4.00 16.90
C ARG A 71 -12.53 -4.84 16.64
N VAL A 72 -11.44 -4.13 16.40
CA VAL A 72 -10.08 -4.67 16.39
C VAL A 72 -9.33 -4.08 17.58
N ALA A 73 -8.69 -4.92 18.38
CA ALA A 73 -7.97 -4.52 19.58
C ALA A 73 -6.48 -4.93 19.50
N PHE A 74 -5.61 -4.05 19.94
CA PHE A 74 -4.16 -4.24 19.94
C PHE A 74 -3.61 -4.44 21.36
N SER A 75 -2.38 -4.94 21.46
CA SER A 75 -1.71 -5.22 22.74
C SER A 75 -1.36 -3.95 23.52
N ASP A 76 -1.19 -2.81 22.85
CA ASP A 76 -0.94 -1.50 23.46
C ASP A 76 -2.21 -0.85 24.05
N GLY A 77 -3.38 -1.51 23.92
CA GLY A 77 -4.68 -1.02 24.36
C GLY A 77 -5.46 -0.21 23.32
N THR A 78 -4.88 0.04 22.16
CA THR A 78 -5.61 0.69 21.04
C THR A 78 -6.77 -0.18 20.56
N VAL A 79 -7.87 0.47 20.22
CA VAL A 79 -9.06 -0.20 19.67
C VAL A 79 -9.57 0.56 18.45
N TRP A 80 -9.67 -0.13 17.34
CA TRP A 80 -10.41 0.34 16.17
C TRP A 80 -11.86 -0.14 16.24
N THR A 81 -12.78 0.78 16.16
CA THR A 81 -14.22 0.47 16.16
C THR A 81 -14.69 0.10 14.76
N SER A 82 -15.83 -0.60 14.67
CA SER A 82 -16.45 -0.90 13.38
C SER A 82 -16.77 0.37 12.57
N GLN A 83 -17.05 1.49 13.23
CA GLN A 83 -17.27 2.78 12.55
C GLN A 83 -15.98 3.32 11.91
N ALA A 84 -14.84 3.24 12.61
CA ALA A 84 -13.56 3.63 12.04
C ALA A 84 -13.15 2.72 10.88
N LEU A 85 -13.32 1.41 11.05
CA LEU A 85 -13.02 0.41 10.02
C LEU A 85 -13.92 0.54 8.77
N ALA A 86 -15.15 1.03 8.94
CA ALA A 86 -16.05 1.28 7.80
C ALA A 86 -15.55 2.39 6.86
N LEU A 87 -14.63 3.22 7.32
CA LEU A 87 -13.96 4.26 6.55
C LEU A 87 -12.63 3.79 5.94
N SER A 88 -12.31 2.48 6.07
CA SER A 88 -11.10 1.92 5.46
C SER A 88 -11.11 2.11 3.94
N PRO A 89 -9.97 2.47 3.34
CA PRO A 89 -9.90 2.73 1.92
C PRO A 89 -10.23 1.50 1.07
N VAL A 90 -10.71 1.72 -0.12
CA VAL A 90 -10.84 0.65 -1.12
C VAL A 90 -9.47 0.33 -1.67
N VAL A 91 -9.09 -0.94 -1.68
CA VAL A 91 -7.87 -1.40 -2.34
C VAL A 91 -8.23 -2.04 -3.67
N ILE A 92 -7.61 -1.54 -4.70
CA ILE A 92 -7.62 -2.12 -6.04
C ILE A 92 -6.35 -2.98 -6.12
N ALA A 93 -6.54 -4.30 -6.04
CA ALA A 93 -5.42 -5.23 -5.97
C ALA A 93 -5.35 -6.13 -7.20
N GLY A 94 -4.15 -6.30 -7.71
CA GLY A 94 -3.82 -7.27 -8.75
C GLY A 94 -3.71 -8.71 -8.23
N THR A 95 -3.21 -9.57 -9.09
CA THR A 95 -3.01 -11.00 -8.84
C THR A 95 -1.52 -11.31 -8.58
N THR A 96 -1.03 -12.46 -9.01
CA THR A 96 0.40 -12.79 -9.05
C THR A 96 0.94 -12.83 -10.49
N ALA A 97 0.22 -12.27 -11.43
CA ALA A 97 0.58 -12.18 -12.84
C ALA A 97 0.54 -10.69 -13.23
N THR A 98 1.09 -10.35 -14.38
CA THR A 98 1.00 -9.00 -14.92
C THR A 98 -0.43 -8.51 -15.02
N ASP A 99 -0.76 -7.45 -14.31
CA ASP A 99 -2.08 -6.83 -14.25
C ASP A 99 -2.06 -5.39 -14.79
N TYR A 100 -3.22 -4.93 -15.20
CA TYR A 100 -3.49 -3.52 -15.50
C TYR A 100 -4.55 -3.03 -14.53
N LEU A 101 -4.16 -2.15 -13.59
CA LEU A 101 -5.03 -1.65 -12.55
C LEU A 101 -5.35 -0.18 -12.78
N GLU A 102 -6.62 0.12 -12.81
CA GLU A 102 -7.14 1.47 -12.94
C GLU A 102 -7.95 1.84 -11.70
N GLY A 103 -7.63 2.99 -11.11
CA GLY A 103 -8.34 3.55 -9.97
C GLY A 103 -9.62 4.27 -10.36
N THR A 104 -10.11 5.10 -9.48
CA THR A 104 -11.35 5.87 -9.64
C THR A 104 -11.06 7.37 -9.68
N SER A 105 -12.08 8.20 -9.45
CA SER A 105 -11.92 9.64 -9.26
C SER A 105 -11.82 10.07 -7.79
N GLY A 106 -11.62 9.14 -6.88
CA GLY A 106 -11.47 9.39 -5.44
C GLY A 106 -10.16 8.82 -4.94
N SER A 107 -9.82 9.04 -3.69
CA SER A 107 -8.60 8.51 -3.10
C SER A 107 -8.63 6.99 -3.02
N ASP A 108 -7.72 6.35 -3.73
CA ASP A 108 -7.62 4.90 -3.87
C ASP A 108 -6.31 4.36 -3.28
N PHE A 109 -6.31 3.05 -3.01
CA PHE A 109 -5.10 2.29 -2.72
C PHE A 109 -4.91 1.28 -3.82
N LEU A 110 -3.80 1.32 -4.54
CA LEU A 110 -3.45 0.37 -5.58
C LEU A 110 -2.32 -0.54 -5.10
N ARG A 111 -2.43 -1.83 -5.38
CA ARG A 111 -1.40 -2.80 -5.10
C ARG A 111 -1.30 -3.81 -6.23
N GLY A 112 -0.20 -3.81 -6.99
CA GLY A 112 0.05 -4.78 -8.07
C GLY A 112 0.13 -6.20 -7.55
N ARG A 113 0.78 -6.43 -6.41
CA ARG A 113 1.26 -7.70 -5.89
C ARG A 113 2.41 -8.22 -6.74
N ALA A 114 2.56 -9.58 -6.85
CA ALA A 114 3.63 -10.14 -7.66
C ALA A 114 3.28 -10.08 -9.15
N GLY A 115 4.21 -9.70 -9.95
CA GLY A 115 4.06 -9.54 -11.41
C GLY A 115 4.82 -8.30 -11.87
N ASP A 116 4.76 -8.02 -13.14
CA ASP A 116 5.21 -6.73 -13.67
C ASP A 116 3.93 -5.97 -14.05
N ASP A 117 3.46 -5.09 -13.16
CA ASP A 117 2.13 -4.52 -13.20
C ASP A 117 2.13 -3.09 -13.75
N TYR A 118 0.97 -2.68 -14.25
CA TYR A 118 0.72 -1.34 -14.74
C TYR A 118 -0.38 -0.67 -13.92
N LEU A 119 -0.05 0.44 -13.24
CA LEU A 119 -0.92 1.05 -12.25
C LEU A 119 -1.25 2.49 -12.65
N MET A 120 -2.55 2.83 -12.67
CA MET A 120 -3.07 4.19 -12.86
C MET A 120 -4.17 4.43 -11.82
N ALA A 121 -3.95 5.34 -10.87
CA ALA A 121 -4.92 5.57 -9.80
C ALA A 121 -6.04 6.55 -10.19
N GLY A 122 -5.80 7.43 -11.15
CA GLY A 122 -6.78 8.43 -11.56
C GLY A 122 -6.63 9.74 -10.82
N THR A 123 -7.74 10.43 -10.58
CA THR A 123 -7.76 11.68 -9.80
C THR A 123 -8.02 11.38 -8.33
N GLY A 124 -7.43 12.16 -7.44
CA GLY A 124 -7.56 12.02 -5.99
C GLY A 124 -6.21 11.94 -5.31
N ASN A 125 -6.21 11.74 -4.01
CA ASN A 125 -4.96 11.53 -3.27
C ASN A 125 -4.76 10.02 -3.11
N ASP A 126 -3.95 9.44 -3.98
CA ASP A 126 -3.84 8.00 -4.13
C ASP A 126 -2.59 7.43 -3.47
N ILE A 127 -2.65 6.17 -3.10
CA ILE A 127 -1.52 5.48 -2.50
C ILE A 127 -1.22 4.19 -3.26
N TYR A 128 -0.02 4.13 -3.83
CA TYR A 128 0.54 2.95 -4.45
C TYR A 128 1.35 2.17 -3.41
N LEU A 129 0.94 0.94 -3.13
CA LEU A 129 1.62 0.06 -2.18
C LEU A 129 2.62 -0.82 -2.93
N PHE A 130 3.89 -0.82 -2.51
CA PHE A 130 4.94 -1.63 -3.10
C PHE A 130 5.73 -2.38 -2.03
N GLY A 131 5.91 -3.68 -2.24
CA GLY A 131 6.61 -4.57 -1.32
C GLY A 131 7.65 -5.45 -1.99
N ARG A 132 8.42 -6.18 -1.20
CA ARG A 132 9.34 -7.19 -1.73
C ARG A 132 8.57 -8.34 -2.36
N GLY A 133 8.99 -8.74 -3.56
CA GLY A 133 8.36 -9.78 -4.36
C GLY A 133 7.22 -9.26 -5.24
N ASP A 134 6.97 -7.94 -5.26
CA ASP A 134 5.94 -7.37 -6.14
C ASP A 134 6.40 -7.32 -7.61
N GLY A 135 7.71 -7.40 -7.90
CA GLY A 135 8.23 -7.44 -9.29
C GLY A 135 8.62 -6.07 -9.83
N ASN A 136 8.36 -5.82 -11.12
CA ASN A 136 8.73 -4.54 -11.75
C ASN A 136 7.48 -3.81 -12.21
N ASP A 137 6.99 -2.92 -11.37
CA ASP A 137 5.75 -2.19 -11.63
C ASP A 137 6.01 -0.87 -12.34
N ARG A 138 5.01 -0.44 -13.10
CA ARG A 138 4.97 0.89 -13.71
C ARG A 138 3.78 1.67 -13.19
N ILE A 139 4.02 2.89 -12.75
CA ILE A 139 2.99 3.86 -12.37
C ILE A 139 2.98 4.98 -13.42
N ASP A 140 1.82 5.24 -13.99
CA ASP A 140 1.57 6.39 -14.86
C ASP A 140 0.43 7.23 -14.29
N GLN A 141 0.58 8.56 -14.35
CA GLN A 141 -0.35 9.52 -13.76
C GLN A 141 -0.91 10.51 -14.78
N TRP A 142 -1.31 10.03 -15.94
CA TRP A 142 -1.74 10.90 -17.05
C TRP A 142 -3.02 11.69 -16.79
N ASP A 143 -3.80 11.29 -15.81
CA ASP A 143 -5.08 11.87 -15.44
C ASP A 143 -5.13 12.41 -14.00
N ALA A 144 -3.99 12.50 -13.32
CA ALA A 144 -3.89 13.19 -12.04
C ALA A 144 -4.34 14.66 -12.18
N ALA A 145 -5.16 15.12 -11.23
CA ALA A 145 -5.65 16.49 -11.25
C ALA A 145 -4.69 17.44 -10.51
N ASP A 146 -4.71 18.71 -10.91
CA ASP A 146 -3.92 19.74 -10.22
C ASP A 146 -4.26 19.79 -8.72
N GLY A 147 -3.25 19.57 -7.88
CA GLY A 147 -3.37 19.64 -6.42
C GLY A 147 -3.67 18.32 -5.71
N ASP A 148 -3.81 17.22 -6.45
CA ASP A 148 -3.82 15.89 -5.88
C ASP A 148 -2.44 15.57 -5.27
N MET A 149 -2.42 14.76 -4.24
CA MET A 149 -1.19 14.34 -3.54
C MET A 149 -1.07 12.83 -3.58
N ASP A 150 -0.27 12.33 -4.51
CA ASP A 150 -0.07 10.91 -4.70
C ASP A 150 1.19 10.39 -4.01
N THR A 151 1.07 9.21 -3.45
CA THR A 151 2.10 8.63 -2.59
C THR A 151 2.46 7.21 -3.02
N ILE A 152 3.75 6.91 -3.14
CA ILE A 152 4.21 5.52 -3.08
C ILE A 152 4.54 5.20 -1.63
N ARG A 153 4.02 4.10 -1.12
CA ARG A 153 4.34 3.59 0.20
C ARG A 153 5.05 2.26 0.10
N PHE A 154 6.31 2.25 0.52
CA PHE A 154 7.09 1.02 0.62
C PHE A 154 6.72 0.24 1.89
N SER A 155 6.62 -1.08 1.78
CA SER A 155 6.38 -1.96 2.92
C SER A 155 7.55 -1.95 3.92
N ALA A 156 7.27 -2.39 5.16
CA ALA A 156 8.20 -2.33 6.30
C ALA A 156 9.57 -3.00 6.08
N ASN A 157 9.65 -3.90 5.13
CA ASN A 157 10.88 -4.65 4.81
C ASN A 157 11.71 -4.02 3.68
N ILE A 158 11.43 -2.76 3.31
CA ILE A 158 12.21 -1.98 2.35
C ILE A 158 12.68 -0.69 3.03
N ALA A 159 13.99 -0.57 3.25
CA ALA A 159 14.59 0.62 3.83
C ALA A 159 15.00 1.65 2.74
N PRO A 160 15.03 2.96 3.05
CA PRO A 160 15.46 3.99 2.11
C PRO A 160 16.85 3.72 1.51
N SER A 161 17.77 3.16 2.31
CA SER A 161 19.14 2.84 1.89
C SER A 161 19.25 1.70 0.89
N GLU A 162 18.17 0.94 0.68
CA GLU A 162 18.10 -0.16 -0.28
C GLU A 162 17.60 0.28 -1.65
N ILE A 163 17.11 1.51 -1.77
CA ILE A 163 16.58 2.04 -3.02
C ILE A 163 17.70 2.69 -3.85
N VAL A 164 17.82 2.22 -5.07
CA VAL A 164 18.65 2.85 -6.11
C VAL A 164 17.73 3.52 -7.12
N ALA A 165 17.83 4.84 -7.23
CA ALA A 165 17.06 5.62 -8.19
C ALA A 165 17.88 5.90 -9.45
N THR A 166 17.31 5.65 -10.62
CA THR A 166 17.92 5.88 -11.93
C THR A 166 16.93 6.58 -12.87
N ILE A 167 17.48 7.32 -13.85
CA ILE A 167 16.69 7.91 -14.93
C ILE A 167 16.86 7.05 -16.18
N GLU A 168 15.75 6.57 -16.72
CA GLU A 168 15.71 5.81 -17.96
C GLU A 168 14.69 6.43 -18.92
N TRP A 169 15.15 7.02 -20.02
CA TRP A 169 14.29 7.58 -21.08
C TRP A 169 13.28 8.65 -20.62
N GLY A 170 13.55 9.32 -19.49
CA GLY A 170 12.68 10.34 -18.91
C GLY A 170 11.77 9.80 -17.79
N ASP A 171 11.78 8.51 -17.53
CA ASP A 171 11.15 7.87 -16.40
C ASP A 171 12.10 7.86 -15.19
N LEU A 172 11.53 7.89 -13.98
CA LEU A 172 12.27 7.64 -12.74
C LEU A 172 12.04 6.20 -12.29
N ARG A 173 13.12 5.41 -12.25
CA ARG A 173 13.07 4.04 -11.76
C ARG A 173 13.72 3.92 -10.41
N MET A 174 13.01 3.36 -9.46
CA MET A 174 13.47 3.02 -8.11
C MET A 174 13.57 1.52 -7.97
N THR A 175 14.78 1.00 -7.77
CA THR A 175 15.05 -0.44 -7.67
C THR A 175 15.46 -0.81 -6.26
N VAL A 176 14.89 -1.88 -5.71
CA VAL A 176 15.32 -2.50 -4.45
C VAL A 176 16.60 -3.29 -4.73
N SER A 177 17.73 -2.81 -4.23
CA SER A 177 19.07 -3.17 -4.70
C SER A 177 19.47 -4.64 -4.51
N ASP A 178 18.91 -5.34 -3.54
CA ASP A 178 19.27 -6.71 -3.19
C ASP A 178 18.44 -7.79 -3.92
N ILE A 179 17.25 -7.44 -4.43
CA ILE A 179 16.34 -8.38 -5.11
C ILE A 179 16.04 -7.99 -6.55
N GLY A 180 16.20 -6.71 -6.90
CA GLY A 180 15.97 -6.20 -8.25
C GLY A 180 14.52 -5.81 -8.56
N ASP A 181 13.58 -5.98 -7.62
CA ASP A 181 12.21 -5.44 -7.76
C ASP A 181 12.26 -3.93 -7.94
N SER A 182 11.35 -3.37 -8.71
CA SER A 182 11.40 -1.94 -9.01
C SER A 182 10.02 -1.33 -9.25
N VAL A 183 9.91 -0.05 -8.95
CA VAL A 183 8.80 0.78 -9.39
C VAL A 183 9.31 1.86 -10.34
N THR A 184 8.69 1.98 -11.50
CA THR A 184 9.01 2.97 -12.53
C THR A 184 7.92 4.01 -12.60
N LEU A 185 8.27 5.29 -12.42
CA LEU A 185 7.38 6.43 -12.59
C LEU A 185 7.50 6.94 -14.02
N GLY A 186 6.44 6.77 -14.79
CA GLY A 186 6.40 7.16 -16.20
C GLY A 186 6.44 8.66 -16.38
N GLU A 187 7.18 9.11 -17.41
CA GLU A 187 7.26 10.51 -17.86
C GLU A 187 7.65 11.53 -16.78
N TRP A 188 8.28 11.08 -15.67
CA TRP A 188 8.64 11.88 -14.50
C TRP A 188 9.31 13.22 -14.84
N PHE A 189 10.17 13.25 -15.87
CA PHE A 189 10.93 14.45 -16.25
C PHE A 189 10.23 15.33 -17.26
N TYR A 190 9.12 14.87 -17.86
CA TYR A 190 8.43 15.60 -18.90
C TYR A 190 7.18 16.35 -18.40
N GLN A 191 6.56 15.86 -17.34
CA GLN A 191 5.28 16.38 -16.83
C GLN A 191 5.36 16.60 -15.31
N ALA A 192 5.78 17.80 -14.90
CA ALA A 192 6.00 18.13 -13.48
C ALA A 192 4.74 18.09 -12.62
N ASP A 193 3.59 18.32 -13.20
CA ASP A 193 2.24 18.36 -12.63
C ASP A 193 1.59 16.96 -12.51
N GLN A 194 2.21 15.95 -13.09
CA GLN A 194 1.75 14.54 -13.05
C GLN A 194 2.75 13.64 -12.31
N ARG A 195 3.50 14.20 -11.36
CA ARG A 195 4.47 13.45 -10.58
C ARG A 195 3.83 12.89 -9.31
N ILE A 196 4.31 11.73 -8.89
CA ILE A 196 4.15 11.29 -7.50
C ILE A 196 4.75 12.35 -6.58
N ASP A 197 4.01 12.79 -5.56
CA ASP A 197 4.42 13.87 -4.67
C ASP A 197 5.35 13.42 -3.56
N ARG A 198 5.15 12.19 -3.10
CA ARG A 198 5.91 11.68 -1.97
C ARG A 198 6.10 10.16 -2.02
N ILE A 199 7.20 9.76 -1.43
CA ILE A 199 7.53 8.36 -1.19
C ILE A 199 7.69 8.18 0.32
N GLU A 200 6.91 7.28 0.89
CA GLU A 200 6.89 6.97 2.31
C GLU A 200 7.55 5.63 2.59
N PHE A 201 8.42 5.60 3.60
CA PHE A 201 9.02 4.38 4.12
C PHE A 201 8.48 4.08 5.52
N PHE A 202 8.49 2.83 5.89
CA PHE A 202 7.96 2.37 7.17
C PHE A 202 8.68 2.98 8.38
N ASP A 203 9.97 3.31 8.26
CA ASP A 203 10.74 3.95 9.32
C ASP A 203 10.39 5.44 9.54
N GLY A 204 9.39 5.95 8.82
CA GLY A 204 8.95 7.34 8.84
C GLY A 204 9.73 8.27 7.93
N THR A 205 10.72 7.76 7.19
CA THR A 205 11.40 8.55 6.16
C THR A 205 10.43 8.90 5.04
N VAL A 206 10.47 10.16 4.60
CA VAL A 206 9.68 10.64 3.47
C VAL A 206 10.60 11.32 2.47
N TRP A 207 10.51 10.92 1.21
CA TRP A 207 11.13 11.63 0.09
C TRP A 207 10.05 12.40 -0.66
N ASP A 208 10.26 13.69 -0.83
CA ASP A 208 9.50 14.54 -1.72
C ASP A 208 10.22 14.68 -3.08
N ASN A 209 9.62 15.41 -4.01
CA ASN A 209 10.18 15.65 -5.33
C ASN A 209 11.59 16.26 -5.27
N ALA A 210 11.87 17.15 -4.30
CA ALA A 210 13.19 17.75 -4.16
C ALA A 210 14.24 16.74 -3.68
N ALA A 211 13.88 15.83 -2.78
CA ALA A 211 14.74 14.74 -2.34
C ALA A 211 15.04 13.76 -3.47
N LEU A 212 14.04 13.44 -4.30
CA LEU A 212 14.20 12.57 -5.47
C LEU A 212 15.10 13.18 -6.53
N GLU A 213 14.94 14.47 -6.83
CA GLU A 213 15.82 15.19 -7.77
C GLU A 213 17.27 15.19 -7.30
N LEU A 214 17.52 15.36 -5.99
CA LEU A 214 18.87 15.28 -5.42
C LEU A 214 19.46 13.86 -5.49
N LEU A 215 18.65 12.84 -5.24
CA LEU A 215 19.07 11.44 -5.30
C LEU A 215 19.56 11.07 -6.71
N VAL A 216 18.81 11.49 -7.72
CA VAL A 216 19.12 11.22 -9.13
C VAL A 216 20.31 12.04 -9.62
N ALA A 217 20.45 13.29 -9.18
CA ALA A 217 21.60 14.13 -9.57
C ALA A 217 22.94 13.56 -9.12
N HIS A 218 22.96 12.83 -8.00
CA HIS A 218 24.17 12.17 -7.51
C HIS A 218 24.54 10.89 -8.30
N THR A 219 23.55 10.22 -8.90
CA THR A 219 23.78 9.00 -9.69
C THR A 219 24.20 9.31 -11.13
N SER A 220 23.82 10.46 -11.68
CA SER A 220 24.18 10.89 -13.04
C SER A 220 25.54 11.60 -13.14
N GLY A 221 26.19 11.89 -12.02
CA GLY A 221 27.46 12.64 -11.95
C GLY A 221 28.76 11.82 -12.00
N THR A 222 28.71 10.51 -12.23
CA THR A 222 29.91 9.64 -12.23
C THR A 222 30.48 9.29 -13.60
N ASP A 223 29.91 9.81 -14.68
CA ASP A 223 30.42 9.60 -16.05
C ASP A 223 31.14 10.82 -16.65
N ALA A 224 31.95 11.50 -15.84
CA ALA A 224 32.84 12.55 -16.34
C ALA A 224 34.23 12.41 -15.72
N ASP A 225 35.06 11.50 -16.29
CA ASP A 225 36.49 11.69 -16.58
C ASP A 225 37.02 10.51 -17.40
#